data_88b11ffd317912ab6aaff474d43d0969
#
_entry.id   88b11ffd317912ab6aaff474d43d0969
#
_cell.length_a   1.000
_cell.length_b   1.000
_cell.length_c   1.000
_cell.angle_alpha   90.00
_cell.angle_beta   90.00
_cell.angle_gamma   90.00
#
_symmetry.space_group_name_H-M   'P 1'
#
loop_
_entity.id
_entity.type
_entity.pdbx_description
1 polymer ?
#
loop_
_entity_poly.entity_id
_entity_poly.type
_entity_poly.pdbx_seq_one_letter_code
_entity_poly.pdbx_strand_id
1 'polypeptide(L)'
;MFSNRHIGPNEKEIKKMLSKLGLSSVKELIYETIPNDILLKKELKLDDAISEDEFNNLIRSLSKKNKLFKNYIGLGYHPSIMPAVIQRNILENPGWYTAYTPYQAEIAQGRLEALFNFQSLVCDLTGMKISNASLLDEGTAAAEAMSMFFSTRNSEKIKKKCNDFFVDKNTFPQTISVMKTRAKPLGIKIHIGDPKNFKNGESFFGAFFQYQGKSGNILNISEISSRIEIPIVIGSDLLALTLLEAPGKFNVDAVVGTSQRFGIPLGYGGPHAAFFATKEMYKRNIPGRIIGRTVDIDGNPALRMALQTREQHIKRGRATSNI
;
A
#
# COMPACT_ATOMS: atom_id res chain seq x y z
N MET A 1 -0.58 -37.18 -3.27
CA MET A 1 0.02 -36.08 -2.49
C MET A 1 -0.10 -34.77 -3.25
N PHE A 2 -0.25 -33.68 -2.54
CA PHE A 2 -0.37 -32.33 -3.11
C PHE A 2 0.84 -31.94 -3.96
N SER A 3 2.03 -32.35 -3.53
CA SER A 3 3.29 -32.15 -4.24
C SER A 3 3.27 -32.62 -5.70
N ASN A 4 2.59 -33.73 -5.99
CA ASN A 4 2.51 -34.26 -7.36
C ASN A 4 1.76 -33.34 -8.36
N ARG A 5 1.01 -32.37 -7.85
CA ARG A 5 0.26 -31.38 -8.66
C ARG A 5 0.94 -30.03 -8.74
N HIS A 6 1.94 -29.78 -7.87
CA HIS A 6 2.53 -28.43 -7.71
C HIS A 6 4.04 -28.39 -7.93
N ILE A 7 4.74 -29.51 -7.78
CA ILE A 7 6.18 -29.58 -8.05
C ILE A 7 6.35 -30.03 -9.51
N GLY A 8 7.01 -29.21 -10.31
CA GLY A 8 7.13 -29.42 -11.75
C GLY A 8 7.89 -30.69 -12.14
N PRO A 9 9.21 -30.80 -11.89
CA PRO A 9 10.01 -31.93 -12.36
C PRO A 9 9.82 -33.17 -11.47
N ASN A 10 9.66 -34.32 -12.09
CA ASN A 10 9.70 -35.61 -11.44
C ASN A 10 11.16 -36.13 -11.31
N GLU A 11 11.36 -37.25 -10.59
CA GLU A 11 12.70 -37.78 -10.34
C GLU A 11 13.50 -38.10 -11.62
N LYS A 12 12.83 -38.57 -12.69
CA LYS A 12 13.50 -38.86 -13.97
C LYS A 12 13.98 -37.58 -14.64
N GLU A 13 13.17 -36.54 -14.57
CA GLU A 13 13.49 -35.23 -15.11
C GLU A 13 14.60 -34.56 -14.30
N ILE A 14 14.56 -34.66 -12.96
CA ILE A 14 15.64 -34.17 -12.09
C ILE A 14 16.97 -34.86 -12.45
N LYS A 15 16.99 -36.18 -12.58
CA LYS A 15 18.19 -36.92 -12.99
C LYS A 15 18.72 -36.50 -14.36
N LYS A 16 17.81 -36.27 -15.33
CA LYS A 16 18.18 -35.78 -16.66
C LYS A 16 18.78 -34.37 -16.62
N MET A 17 18.21 -33.49 -15.82
CA MET A 17 18.72 -32.12 -15.64
C MET A 17 20.09 -32.14 -14.96
N LEU A 18 20.26 -32.90 -13.89
CA LEU A 18 21.54 -33.04 -13.20
C LEU A 18 22.63 -33.62 -14.11
N SER A 19 22.30 -34.66 -14.87
CA SER A 19 23.22 -35.23 -15.87
C SER A 19 23.66 -34.20 -16.92
N LYS A 20 22.77 -33.32 -17.33
CA LYS A 20 23.10 -32.23 -18.26
C LYS A 20 24.09 -31.22 -17.66
N LEU A 21 24.06 -31.04 -16.34
CA LEU A 21 24.96 -30.16 -15.60
C LEU A 21 26.25 -30.88 -15.18
N GLY A 22 26.38 -32.19 -15.40
CA GLY A 22 27.50 -32.99 -14.94
C GLY A 22 27.48 -33.31 -13.44
N LEU A 23 26.31 -33.21 -12.80
CA LEU A 23 26.09 -33.39 -11.38
C LEU A 23 25.37 -34.72 -11.07
N SER A 24 25.62 -35.25 -9.88
CA SER A 24 25.04 -36.53 -9.42
C SER A 24 23.78 -36.32 -8.56
N SER A 25 23.65 -35.20 -7.90
CA SER A 25 22.57 -34.93 -6.96
C SER A 25 22.24 -33.45 -6.84
N VAL A 26 20.99 -33.17 -6.42
CA VAL A 26 20.54 -31.79 -6.07
C VAL A 26 21.40 -31.22 -4.94
N LYS A 27 21.85 -32.06 -4.02
CA LYS A 27 22.71 -31.66 -2.92
C LYS A 27 24.07 -31.12 -3.42
N GLU A 28 24.66 -31.80 -4.38
CA GLU A 28 25.88 -31.34 -5.05
C GLU A 28 25.68 -30.00 -5.73
N LEU A 29 24.57 -29.83 -6.46
CA LEU A 29 24.21 -28.55 -7.07
C LEU A 29 24.11 -27.43 -6.04
N ILE A 30 23.49 -27.70 -4.87
CA ILE A 30 23.38 -26.73 -3.78
C ILE A 30 24.77 -26.34 -3.27
N TYR A 31 25.66 -27.31 -3.03
CA TYR A 31 27.00 -27.03 -2.53
C TYR A 31 27.88 -26.27 -3.53
N GLU A 32 27.69 -26.47 -4.83
CA GLU A 32 28.42 -25.71 -5.85
C GLU A 32 27.86 -24.30 -6.05
N THR A 33 26.55 -24.11 -5.78
CA THR A 33 25.87 -22.84 -6.05
C THR A 33 25.87 -21.89 -4.86
N ILE A 34 25.73 -22.41 -3.64
CA ILE A 34 25.60 -21.62 -2.42
C ILE A 34 26.96 -21.46 -1.73
N PRO A 35 27.43 -20.23 -1.45
CA PRO A 35 28.62 -19.99 -0.68
C PRO A 35 28.59 -20.68 0.70
N ASN A 36 29.72 -21.29 1.10
CA ASN A 36 29.78 -22.09 2.33
C ASN A 36 29.53 -21.32 3.62
N ASP A 37 29.74 -20.02 3.64
CA ASP A 37 29.55 -19.14 4.79
C ASP A 37 28.06 -18.86 5.07
N ILE A 38 27.21 -18.96 4.05
CA ILE A 38 25.76 -18.78 4.19
C ILE A 38 24.97 -20.10 4.07
N LEU A 39 25.64 -21.21 3.74
CA LEU A 39 25.00 -22.51 3.61
C LEU A 39 24.50 -23.03 4.95
N LEU A 40 23.22 -23.41 4.99
CA LEU A 40 22.63 -24.01 6.19
C LEU A 40 23.28 -25.36 6.50
N LYS A 41 23.91 -25.48 7.68
CA LYS A 41 24.64 -26.67 8.09
C LYS A 41 23.76 -27.79 8.66
N LYS A 42 22.50 -27.46 8.99
CA LYS A 42 21.52 -28.39 9.55
C LYS A 42 20.24 -28.34 8.74
N GLU A 43 19.62 -29.47 8.55
CA GLU A 43 18.30 -29.55 7.95
C GLU A 43 17.26 -28.85 8.84
N LEU A 44 16.25 -28.26 8.20
CA LEU A 44 15.12 -27.66 8.91
C LEU A 44 14.34 -28.76 9.62
N LYS A 45 14.00 -28.54 10.88
CA LYS A 45 13.09 -29.42 11.63
C LYS A 45 11.67 -29.06 11.24
N LEU A 46 11.13 -29.78 10.28
CA LEU A 46 9.76 -29.64 9.81
C LEU A 46 9.01 -30.93 10.12
N ASP A 47 7.72 -30.79 10.41
CA ASP A 47 6.84 -31.95 10.54
C ASP A 47 6.65 -32.63 9.17
N ASP A 48 6.24 -33.88 9.19
CA ASP A 48 5.96 -34.64 7.98
C ASP A 48 4.77 -34.03 7.22
N ALA A 49 4.77 -34.23 5.89
CA ALA A 49 3.68 -33.77 5.03
C ALA A 49 2.36 -34.47 5.39
N ILE A 50 1.30 -33.69 5.54
CA ILE A 50 -0.07 -34.17 5.79
C ILE A 50 -0.90 -34.13 4.52
N SER A 51 -2.02 -34.87 4.50
CA SER A 51 -2.98 -34.84 3.40
C SER A 51 -3.81 -33.54 3.40
N GLU A 52 -4.47 -33.24 2.28
CA GLU A 52 -5.41 -32.09 2.19
C GLU A 52 -6.55 -32.18 3.21
N ASP A 53 -7.06 -33.39 3.47
CA ASP A 53 -8.12 -33.57 4.45
C ASP A 53 -7.62 -33.32 5.88
N GLU A 54 -6.47 -33.86 6.24
CA GLU A 54 -5.83 -33.58 7.53
C GLU A 54 -5.53 -32.10 7.72
N PHE A 55 -5.02 -31.43 6.68
CA PHE A 55 -4.79 -29.99 6.71
C PHE A 55 -6.08 -29.20 6.92
N ASN A 56 -7.15 -29.51 6.18
CA ASN A 56 -8.44 -28.86 6.36
C ASN A 56 -9.00 -29.05 7.77
N ASN A 57 -8.86 -30.25 8.33
CA ASN A 57 -9.30 -30.55 9.69
C ASN A 57 -8.47 -29.79 10.73
N LEU A 58 -7.15 -29.69 10.52
CA LEU A 58 -6.26 -28.89 11.36
C LEU A 58 -6.65 -27.40 11.34
N ILE A 59 -6.82 -26.81 10.16
CA ILE A 59 -7.21 -25.40 10.00
C ILE A 59 -8.57 -25.13 10.67
N ARG A 60 -9.56 -26.01 10.45
CA ARG A 60 -10.87 -25.90 11.13
C ARG A 60 -10.74 -25.98 12.64
N SER A 61 -9.88 -26.85 13.16
CA SER A 61 -9.63 -26.96 14.61
C SER A 61 -8.98 -25.71 15.19
N LEU A 62 -8.02 -25.15 14.47
CA LEU A 62 -7.37 -23.88 14.83
C LEU A 62 -8.35 -22.71 14.79
N SER A 63 -9.17 -22.63 13.75
CA SER A 63 -10.17 -21.55 13.63
C SER A 63 -11.17 -21.54 14.79
N LYS A 64 -11.59 -22.71 15.28
CA LYS A 64 -12.50 -22.85 16.45
C LYS A 64 -11.89 -22.34 17.76
N LYS A 65 -10.58 -22.20 17.86
CA LYS A 65 -9.92 -21.63 19.06
C LYS A 65 -10.06 -20.10 19.12
N ASN A 66 -10.40 -19.45 18.00
CA ASN A 66 -10.65 -18.02 17.97
C ASN A 66 -12.00 -17.71 18.61
N LYS A 67 -12.02 -16.69 19.45
CA LYS A 67 -13.24 -16.17 20.06
C LYS A 67 -13.57 -14.83 19.42
N LEU A 68 -14.77 -14.72 18.88
CA LEU A 68 -15.25 -13.48 18.29
C LEU A 68 -15.80 -12.58 19.40
N PHE A 69 -15.14 -11.45 19.61
CA PHE A 69 -15.57 -10.42 20.55
C PHE A 69 -16.03 -9.18 19.80
N LYS A 70 -16.88 -8.39 20.45
CA LYS A 70 -17.13 -7.01 19.98
C LYS A 70 -15.84 -6.20 20.14
N ASN A 71 -15.36 -5.62 19.06
CA ASN A 71 -14.12 -4.88 19.05
C ASN A 71 -14.38 -3.37 19.23
N TYR A 72 -13.77 -2.79 20.26
CA TYR A 72 -13.81 -1.36 20.58
C TYR A 72 -12.41 -0.75 20.62
N ILE A 73 -11.42 -1.39 20.02
CA ILE A 73 -10.02 -0.88 19.99
C ILE A 73 -9.92 0.43 19.24
N GLY A 74 -10.67 0.58 18.14
CA GLY A 74 -10.57 1.76 17.30
C GLY A 74 -9.21 1.85 16.61
N LEU A 75 -8.56 3.02 16.69
CA LEU A 75 -7.20 3.29 16.18
C LEU A 75 -7.01 2.99 14.68
N GLY A 76 -8.08 3.15 13.89
CA GLY A 76 -8.06 2.84 12.46
C GLY A 76 -8.34 1.39 12.09
N TYR A 77 -8.45 0.48 13.08
CA TYR A 77 -8.77 -0.93 12.89
C TYR A 77 -10.25 -1.19 13.16
N HIS A 78 -11.06 -0.99 12.14
CA HIS A 78 -12.51 -1.17 12.22
C HIS A 78 -12.93 -2.46 11.53
N PRO A 79 -13.95 -3.17 12.02
CA PRO A 79 -14.56 -4.28 11.31
C PRO A 79 -15.03 -3.83 9.92
N SER A 80 -14.84 -4.68 8.93
CA SER A 80 -15.35 -4.48 7.58
C SER A 80 -16.35 -5.59 7.25
N ILE A 81 -17.31 -5.27 6.39
CA ILE A 81 -18.30 -6.24 5.91
C ILE A 81 -17.98 -6.50 4.44
N MET A 82 -17.58 -7.73 4.13
CA MET A 82 -17.36 -8.18 2.76
C MET A 82 -18.71 -8.47 2.10
N PRO A 83 -19.10 -7.73 1.04
CA PRO A 83 -20.30 -8.10 0.29
C PRO A 83 -20.15 -9.49 -0.34
N ALA A 84 -21.15 -10.36 -0.16
CA ALA A 84 -21.09 -11.74 -0.63
C ALA A 84 -20.86 -11.86 -2.16
N VAL A 85 -21.39 -10.92 -2.93
CA VAL A 85 -21.17 -10.87 -4.39
C VAL A 85 -19.70 -10.59 -4.73
N ILE A 86 -19.01 -9.75 -3.97
CA ILE A 86 -17.59 -9.48 -4.16
C ILE A 86 -16.76 -10.70 -3.76
N GLN A 87 -17.08 -11.33 -2.64
CA GLN A 87 -16.42 -12.56 -2.21
C GLN A 87 -16.46 -13.61 -3.31
N ARG A 88 -17.65 -13.92 -3.81
CA ARG A 88 -17.84 -14.96 -4.84
C ARG A 88 -17.22 -14.59 -6.19
N ASN A 89 -17.48 -13.39 -6.67
CA ASN A 89 -17.17 -13.03 -8.06
C ASN A 89 -15.76 -12.46 -8.25
N ILE A 90 -15.12 -12.01 -7.17
CA ILE A 90 -13.77 -11.43 -7.22
C ILE A 90 -12.79 -12.32 -6.46
N LEU A 91 -12.97 -12.54 -5.15
CA LEU A 91 -11.99 -13.27 -4.33
C LEU A 91 -11.89 -14.76 -4.68
N GLU A 92 -13.00 -15.39 -5.06
CA GLU A 92 -13.03 -16.81 -5.43
C GLU A 92 -12.80 -17.05 -6.93
N ASN A 93 -12.74 -15.98 -7.72
CA ASN A 93 -12.55 -16.07 -9.17
C ASN A 93 -11.06 -16.12 -9.53
N PRO A 94 -10.56 -17.24 -10.11
CA PRO A 94 -9.13 -17.38 -10.44
C PRO A 94 -8.62 -16.34 -11.45
N GLY A 95 -9.49 -15.76 -12.26
CA GLY A 95 -9.15 -14.66 -13.16
C GLY A 95 -8.69 -13.39 -12.40
N TRP A 96 -9.15 -13.20 -11.16
CA TRP A 96 -8.79 -12.05 -10.32
C TRP A 96 -7.64 -12.32 -9.35
N TYR A 97 -7.57 -13.48 -8.70
CA TYR A 97 -6.55 -13.74 -7.68
C TYR A 97 -5.19 -14.20 -8.22
N THR A 98 -4.97 -14.16 -9.53
CA THR A 98 -3.61 -14.28 -10.07
C THR A 98 -2.78 -13.07 -9.65
N ALA A 99 -1.67 -13.35 -8.97
CA ALA A 99 -0.87 -12.32 -8.26
C ALA A 99 0.05 -11.51 -9.18
N TYR A 100 -0.36 -11.18 -10.41
CA TYR A 100 0.51 -10.46 -11.34
C TYR A 100 0.14 -8.99 -11.45
N THR A 101 1.10 -8.12 -11.23
CA THR A 101 0.95 -6.69 -11.50
C THR A 101 0.69 -6.46 -12.98
N PRO A 102 -0.32 -5.65 -13.38
CA PRO A 102 -0.72 -5.48 -14.79
C PRO A 102 0.25 -4.60 -15.58
N TYR A 103 1.53 -5.01 -15.68
CA TYR A 103 2.54 -4.30 -16.46
C TYR A 103 2.29 -4.35 -17.97
N GLN A 104 1.71 -5.46 -18.45
CA GLN A 104 1.37 -5.65 -19.85
C GLN A 104 -0.08 -5.23 -20.05
N ALA A 105 -0.27 -4.05 -20.58
CA ALA A 105 -1.59 -3.48 -20.80
C ALA A 105 -2.45 -4.33 -21.73
N GLU A 106 -1.82 -4.99 -22.71
CA GLU A 106 -2.48 -5.79 -23.74
C GLU A 106 -3.32 -6.94 -23.18
N ILE A 107 -2.87 -7.55 -22.09
CA ILE A 107 -3.55 -8.70 -21.46
C ILE A 107 -4.22 -8.36 -20.14
N ALA A 108 -4.18 -7.12 -19.71
CA ALA A 108 -4.63 -6.71 -18.38
C ALA A 108 -5.69 -5.61 -18.40
N GLN A 109 -6.39 -5.38 -19.52
CA GLN A 109 -7.32 -4.26 -19.68
C GLN A 109 -8.40 -4.24 -18.59
N GLY A 110 -9.01 -5.39 -18.26
CA GLY A 110 -10.03 -5.47 -17.21
C GLY A 110 -9.50 -5.11 -15.82
N ARG A 111 -8.26 -5.49 -15.48
CA ARG A 111 -7.62 -5.10 -14.22
C ARG A 111 -7.29 -3.60 -14.18
N LEU A 112 -6.81 -3.07 -15.30
CA LEU A 112 -6.52 -1.64 -15.43
C LEU A 112 -7.80 -0.82 -15.33
N GLU A 113 -8.92 -1.31 -15.87
CA GLU A 113 -10.23 -0.67 -15.72
C GLU A 113 -10.67 -0.64 -14.25
N ALA A 114 -10.53 -1.75 -13.52
CA ALA A 114 -10.84 -1.79 -12.10
C ALA A 114 -10.00 -0.79 -11.28
N LEU A 115 -8.70 -0.70 -11.56
CA LEU A 115 -7.81 0.27 -10.93
C LEU A 115 -8.15 1.72 -11.30
N PHE A 116 -8.54 1.96 -12.55
CA PHE A 116 -8.99 3.27 -13.02
C PHE A 116 -10.28 3.72 -12.32
N ASN A 117 -11.23 2.78 -12.16
CA ASN A 117 -12.46 3.03 -11.41
C ASN A 117 -12.17 3.34 -9.94
N PHE A 118 -11.22 2.61 -9.32
CA PHE A 118 -10.77 2.91 -7.95
C PHE A 118 -10.20 4.33 -7.84
N GLN A 119 -9.31 4.72 -8.76
CA GLN A 119 -8.75 6.08 -8.79
C GLN A 119 -9.84 7.15 -8.89
N SER A 120 -10.84 6.93 -9.76
CA SER A 120 -11.96 7.84 -9.94
C SER A 120 -12.80 7.96 -8.67
N LEU A 121 -13.13 6.84 -8.03
CA LEU A 121 -13.84 6.80 -6.76
C LEU A 121 -13.09 7.57 -5.66
N VAL A 122 -11.79 7.38 -5.56
CA VAL A 122 -10.97 8.10 -4.58
C VAL A 122 -10.97 9.59 -4.86
N CYS A 123 -10.84 10.01 -6.12
CA CYS A 123 -10.93 11.43 -6.50
C CYS A 123 -12.29 12.04 -6.12
N ASP A 124 -13.38 11.35 -6.41
CA ASP A 124 -14.74 11.81 -6.13
C ASP A 124 -14.98 11.97 -4.63
N LEU A 125 -14.62 10.97 -3.83
CA LEU A 125 -14.82 11.01 -2.38
C LEU A 125 -13.90 12.00 -1.66
N THR A 126 -12.67 12.16 -2.12
CA THR A 126 -11.70 13.07 -1.50
C THR A 126 -11.82 14.51 -2.00
N GLY A 127 -12.45 14.72 -3.16
CA GLY A 127 -12.50 16.02 -3.85
C GLY A 127 -11.15 16.41 -4.47
N MET A 128 -10.21 15.49 -4.60
CA MET A 128 -8.88 15.71 -5.17
C MET A 128 -8.87 15.46 -6.68
N LYS A 129 -7.90 16.05 -7.39
CA LYS A 129 -7.84 15.98 -8.86
C LYS A 129 -7.20 14.71 -9.39
N ILE A 130 -6.27 14.12 -8.64
CA ILE A 130 -5.51 12.92 -9.04
C ILE A 130 -5.43 11.98 -7.87
N SER A 131 -5.59 10.67 -8.13
CA SER A 131 -5.31 9.59 -7.21
C SER A 131 -4.40 8.55 -7.86
N ASN A 132 -3.63 7.85 -7.04
CA ASN A 132 -2.90 6.66 -7.46
C ASN A 132 -3.80 5.41 -7.46
N ALA A 133 -3.30 4.32 -8.02
CA ALA A 133 -4.02 3.05 -8.07
C ALA A 133 -4.13 2.36 -6.70
N SER A 134 -3.10 2.43 -5.87
CA SER A 134 -3.09 1.94 -4.48
C SER A 134 -1.77 2.25 -3.77
N LEU A 135 -1.76 2.10 -2.45
CA LEU A 135 -0.58 1.96 -1.59
C LEU A 135 -0.82 0.84 -0.58
N LEU A 136 0.22 0.51 0.20
CA LEU A 136 0.18 -0.60 1.15
C LEU A 136 -0.82 -0.36 2.28
N ASP A 137 -0.59 0.70 3.08
CA ASP A 137 -1.40 1.06 4.24
C ASP A 137 -1.40 2.59 4.48
N GLU A 138 -2.23 3.06 5.41
CA GLU A 138 -2.33 4.48 5.75
C GLU A 138 -1.00 5.04 6.25
N GLY A 139 -0.26 4.31 7.07
CA GLY A 139 1.03 4.75 7.59
C GLY A 139 2.05 4.99 6.49
N THR A 140 2.12 4.07 5.51
CA THR A 140 2.95 4.25 4.31
C THR A 140 2.47 5.44 3.49
N ALA A 141 1.17 5.58 3.25
CA ALA A 141 0.63 6.68 2.47
C ALA A 141 0.92 8.05 3.11
N ALA A 142 0.80 8.15 4.45
CA ALA A 142 1.15 9.36 5.20
C ALA A 142 2.66 9.68 5.11
N ALA A 143 3.52 8.66 5.24
CA ALA A 143 4.96 8.83 5.10
C ALA A 143 5.38 9.20 3.67
N GLU A 144 4.72 8.66 2.66
CA GLU A 144 4.95 9.04 1.27
C GLU A 144 4.50 10.49 1.00
N ALA A 145 3.40 10.95 1.58
CA ALA A 145 2.98 12.35 1.48
C ALA A 145 4.02 13.30 2.11
N MET A 146 4.52 12.98 3.28
CA MET A 146 5.61 13.70 3.91
C MET A 146 6.85 13.74 3.01
N SER A 147 7.25 12.61 2.43
CA SER A 147 8.42 12.51 1.55
C SER A 147 8.22 13.28 0.25
N MET A 148 7.03 13.25 -0.33
CA MET A 148 6.66 14.02 -1.51
C MET A 148 6.83 15.52 -1.27
N PHE A 149 6.25 16.05 -0.18
CA PHE A 149 6.39 17.47 0.14
C PHE A 149 7.82 17.86 0.53
N PHE A 150 8.57 16.96 1.15
CA PHE A 150 9.99 17.18 1.40
C PHE A 150 10.80 17.32 0.11
N SER A 151 10.54 16.48 -0.88
CA SER A 151 11.24 16.50 -2.16
C SER A 151 10.83 17.65 -3.09
N THR A 152 9.60 18.16 -2.94
CA THR A 152 9.05 19.25 -3.77
C THR A 152 9.22 20.64 -3.16
N ARG A 153 9.98 20.77 -2.08
CA ARG A 153 10.32 22.08 -1.49
C ARG A 153 11.00 22.97 -2.52
N ASN A 154 10.67 24.26 -2.53
CA ASN A 154 11.32 25.23 -3.37
C ASN A 154 12.80 25.46 -2.94
N SER A 155 13.56 26.13 -3.78
CA SER A 155 15.00 26.38 -3.55
C SER A 155 15.27 27.18 -2.27
N GLU A 156 14.38 28.07 -1.88
CA GLU A 156 14.48 28.86 -0.66
C GLU A 156 14.34 27.98 0.59
N LYS A 157 13.31 27.12 0.65
CA LYS A 157 13.10 26.18 1.77
C LYS A 157 14.25 25.17 1.89
N ILE A 158 14.83 24.77 0.77
CA ILE A 158 16.00 23.87 0.77
C ILE A 158 17.22 24.57 1.35
N LYS A 159 17.52 25.82 0.91
CA LYS A 159 18.63 26.62 1.43
C LYS A 159 18.48 26.92 2.93
N LYS A 160 17.28 27.25 3.37
CA LYS A 160 16.96 27.49 4.79
C LYS A 160 16.89 26.22 5.65
N LYS A 161 17.09 25.02 5.04
CA LYS A 161 16.96 23.73 5.73
C LYS A 161 15.63 23.54 6.45
N CYS A 162 14.51 23.92 5.81
CA CYS A 162 13.17 23.73 6.34
C CYS A 162 12.84 22.22 6.38
N ASN A 163 13.21 21.54 7.45
CA ASN A 163 13.12 20.09 7.61
C ASN A 163 12.09 19.67 8.67
N ASP A 164 11.29 20.60 9.19
CA ASP A 164 10.30 20.32 10.21
C ASP A 164 8.95 19.93 9.57
N PHE A 165 8.32 18.90 10.12
CA PHE A 165 7.01 18.41 9.70
C PHE A 165 6.10 18.26 10.90
N PHE A 166 4.92 18.86 10.85
CA PHE A 166 3.95 18.75 11.93
C PHE A 166 3.06 17.53 11.76
N VAL A 167 2.73 16.87 12.86
CA VAL A 167 1.79 15.74 12.90
C VAL A 167 0.80 15.96 14.04
N ASP A 168 -0.48 15.89 13.72
CA ASP A 168 -1.57 15.95 14.71
C ASP A 168 -1.40 14.86 15.76
N LYS A 169 -1.50 15.23 17.04
CA LYS A 169 -1.44 14.31 18.18
C LYS A 169 -2.55 13.23 18.14
N ASN A 170 -3.66 13.49 17.41
CA ASN A 170 -4.75 12.53 17.23
C ASN A 170 -4.53 11.53 16.09
N THR A 171 -3.42 11.64 15.36
CA THR A 171 -3.01 10.63 14.39
C THR A 171 -2.81 9.27 15.06
N PHE A 172 -3.12 8.19 14.36
CA PHE A 172 -2.97 6.85 14.88
C PHE A 172 -1.50 6.52 15.20
N PRO A 173 -1.23 5.82 16.31
CA PRO A 173 0.14 5.54 16.77
C PRO A 173 1.00 4.83 15.72
N GLN A 174 0.43 3.87 14.99
CA GLN A 174 1.11 3.14 13.93
C GLN A 174 1.50 4.06 12.78
N THR A 175 0.63 4.98 12.37
CA THR A 175 0.91 5.96 11.32
C THR A 175 2.05 6.89 11.74
N ILE A 176 2.04 7.39 12.97
CA ILE A 176 3.13 8.19 13.53
C ILE A 176 4.45 7.41 13.54
N SER A 177 4.42 6.13 13.91
CA SER A 177 5.61 5.28 13.97
C SER A 177 6.25 5.08 12.59
N VAL A 178 5.45 4.81 11.57
CA VAL A 178 5.93 4.69 10.18
C VAL A 178 6.52 6.02 9.69
N MET A 179 5.83 7.13 9.92
CA MET A 179 6.33 8.46 9.55
C MET A 179 7.68 8.77 10.21
N LYS A 180 7.85 8.49 11.52
CA LYS A 180 9.12 8.67 12.23
C LYS A 180 10.24 7.82 11.63
N THR A 181 9.94 6.57 11.30
CA THR A 181 10.92 5.66 10.70
C THR A 181 11.41 6.17 9.36
N ARG A 182 10.49 6.66 8.52
CA ARG A 182 10.78 7.20 7.19
C ARG A 182 11.43 8.60 7.24
N ALA A 183 11.12 9.39 8.27
CA ALA A 183 11.68 10.72 8.46
C ALA A 183 13.18 10.69 8.85
N LYS A 184 13.57 9.73 9.69
CA LYS A 184 14.91 9.65 10.27
C LYS A 184 16.05 9.68 9.24
N PRO A 185 16.09 8.84 8.20
CA PRO A 185 17.18 8.85 7.21
C PRO A 185 17.20 10.11 6.34
N LEU A 186 16.08 10.83 6.23
CA LEU A 186 15.97 12.07 5.47
C LEU A 186 16.31 13.32 6.27
N GLY A 187 16.61 13.18 7.58
CA GLY A 187 16.85 14.30 8.48
C GLY A 187 15.62 15.17 8.74
N ILE A 188 14.41 14.62 8.54
CA ILE A 188 13.15 15.28 8.83
C ILE A 188 12.88 15.23 10.33
N LYS A 189 12.50 16.36 10.93
CA LYS A 189 12.11 16.47 12.34
C LYS A 189 10.58 16.48 12.44
N ILE A 190 10.02 15.48 13.11
CA ILE A 190 8.57 15.37 13.32
C ILE A 190 8.20 16.05 14.65
N HIS A 191 7.28 16.98 14.58
CA HIS A 191 6.69 17.68 15.73
C HIS A 191 5.25 17.22 15.91
N ILE A 192 4.98 16.53 17.02
CA ILE A 192 3.64 16.05 17.35
C ILE A 192 2.98 17.04 18.30
N GLY A 193 1.79 17.53 17.93
CA GLY A 193 1.13 18.55 18.73
C GLY A 193 -0.37 18.65 18.53
N ASP A 194 -0.98 19.57 19.26
CA ASP A 194 -2.41 19.88 19.10
C ASP A 194 -2.63 20.74 17.85
N PRO A 195 -3.52 20.32 16.92
CA PRO A 195 -3.85 21.11 15.75
C PRO A 195 -4.27 22.55 16.06
N LYS A 196 -4.99 22.75 17.17
CA LYS A 196 -5.47 24.08 17.58
C LYS A 196 -4.34 25.06 17.91
N ASN A 197 -3.26 24.54 18.45
CA ASN A 197 -2.11 25.34 18.89
C ASN A 197 -1.01 25.44 17.83
N PHE A 198 -1.13 24.68 16.74
CA PHE A 198 -0.11 24.69 15.70
C PHE A 198 -0.12 26.02 14.93
N LYS A 199 1.04 26.64 14.87
CA LYS A 199 1.35 27.80 14.03
C LYS A 199 2.50 27.42 13.11
N ASN A 200 2.34 27.64 11.80
CA ASN A 200 3.41 27.34 10.86
C ASN A 200 4.56 28.36 11.05
N GLY A 201 5.71 27.86 11.49
CA GLY A 201 6.97 28.61 11.47
C GLY A 201 7.71 28.39 10.14
N GLU A 202 8.73 29.21 9.89
CA GLU A 202 9.52 29.13 8.63
C GLU A 202 10.22 27.80 8.39
N SER A 203 10.52 27.03 9.46
CA SER A 203 11.19 25.73 9.36
C SER A 203 10.31 24.60 8.87
N PHE A 204 8.96 24.77 8.88
CA PHE A 204 8.02 23.74 8.48
C PHE A 204 7.83 23.70 6.96
N PHE A 205 7.92 22.48 6.40
CA PHE A 205 7.65 22.25 4.99
C PHE A 205 6.30 21.64 4.71
N GLY A 206 5.58 21.13 5.73
CA GLY A 206 4.24 20.55 5.61
C GLY A 206 3.69 20.08 6.95
N ALA A 207 2.40 19.68 6.94
CA ALA A 207 1.70 19.21 8.11
C ALA A 207 0.73 18.07 7.77
N PHE A 208 0.56 17.13 8.70
CA PHE A 208 -0.38 16.02 8.63
C PHE A 208 -1.42 16.15 9.73
N PHE A 209 -2.69 16.03 9.36
CA PHE A 209 -3.84 16.06 10.26
C PHE A 209 -4.74 14.86 10.03
N GLN A 210 -5.23 14.26 11.10
CA GLN A 210 -6.13 13.12 11.05
C GLN A 210 -7.59 13.58 11.10
N TYR A 211 -8.35 13.33 10.03
CA TYR A 211 -9.77 13.75 9.94
C TYR A 211 -10.63 13.05 11.00
N GLN A 212 -10.55 11.72 11.04
CA GLN A 212 -11.13 10.90 12.09
C GLN A 212 -9.98 10.41 12.99
N GLY A 213 -9.75 11.13 14.09
CA GLY A 213 -8.61 10.88 14.96
C GLY A 213 -8.83 9.75 15.96
N LYS A 214 -7.75 9.35 16.62
CA LYS A 214 -7.76 8.27 17.62
C LYS A 214 -8.67 8.54 18.83
N SER A 215 -8.98 9.81 19.09
CA SER A 215 -9.89 10.22 20.18
C SER A 215 -11.37 10.15 19.79
N GLY A 216 -11.69 9.76 18.55
CA GLY A 216 -13.05 9.75 18.02
C GLY A 216 -13.59 11.10 17.57
N ASN A 217 -12.82 12.17 17.70
CA ASN A 217 -13.20 13.50 17.25
C ASN A 217 -13.00 13.63 15.74
N ILE A 218 -13.90 14.38 15.10
CA ILE A 218 -13.78 14.80 13.71
C ILE A 218 -13.12 16.18 13.67
N LEU A 219 -12.05 16.30 12.89
CA LEU A 219 -11.30 17.55 12.74
C LEU A 219 -12.10 18.57 11.91
N ASN A 220 -12.10 19.82 12.32
CA ASN A 220 -12.58 20.93 11.48
C ASN A 220 -11.50 21.32 10.46
N ILE A 221 -11.57 20.75 9.24
CA ILE A 221 -10.56 20.99 8.19
C ILE A 221 -10.60 22.46 7.74
N SER A 222 -11.79 23.08 7.65
CA SER A 222 -11.93 24.49 7.25
C SER A 222 -11.18 25.42 8.16
N GLU A 223 -11.28 25.22 9.48
CA GLU A 223 -10.55 26.00 10.46
C GLU A 223 -9.03 25.85 10.33
N ILE A 224 -8.56 24.63 10.08
CA ILE A 224 -7.12 24.35 9.93
C ILE A 224 -6.60 24.97 8.65
N SER A 225 -7.25 24.73 7.52
CA SER A 225 -6.79 25.19 6.20
C SER A 225 -6.79 26.71 6.03
N SER A 226 -7.67 27.42 6.75
CA SER A 226 -7.75 28.89 6.68
C SER A 226 -6.57 29.61 7.33
N ARG A 227 -5.80 28.93 8.21
CA ARG A 227 -4.70 29.54 9.00
C ARG A 227 -3.33 28.95 8.72
N ILE A 228 -3.24 27.91 7.88
CA ILE A 228 -1.99 27.22 7.56
C ILE A 228 -1.63 27.44 6.10
N GLU A 229 -0.44 27.98 5.84
CA GLU A 229 0.05 28.33 4.52
C GLU A 229 1.04 27.30 3.92
N ILE A 230 1.45 26.32 4.72
CA ILE A 230 2.30 25.21 4.24
C ILE A 230 1.44 24.06 3.71
N PRO A 231 1.98 23.15 2.88
CA PRO A 231 1.27 21.99 2.38
C PRO A 231 0.59 21.16 3.48
N ILE A 232 -0.69 20.85 3.29
CA ILE A 232 -1.54 20.12 4.23
C ILE A 232 -1.87 18.75 3.67
N VAL A 233 -1.60 17.71 4.49
CA VAL A 233 -2.06 16.32 4.28
C VAL A 233 -3.19 16.01 5.24
N ILE A 234 -4.28 15.46 4.74
CA ILE A 234 -5.37 14.92 5.55
C ILE A 234 -5.35 13.39 5.51
N GLY A 235 -5.23 12.75 6.67
CA GLY A 235 -5.44 11.32 6.83
C GLY A 235 -6.93 11.02 7.05
N SER A 236 -7.52 10.12 6.26
CA SER A 236 -8.95 9.81 6.35
C SER A 236 -9.24 8.36 5.98
N ASP A 237 -10.23 7.79 6.67
CA ASP A 237 -10.90 6.58 6.20
C ASP A 237 -11.81 6.91 5.01
N LEU A 238 -11.61 6.23 3.89
CA LEU A 238 -12.34 6.54 2.66
C LEU A 238 -13.85 6.32 2.79
N LEU A 239 -14.29 5.30 3.55
CA LEU A 239 -15.72 5.06 3.77
C LEU A 239 -16.37 6.20 4.57
N ALA A 240 -15.67 6.83 5.49
CA ALA A 240 -16.20 7.97 6.24
C ALA A 240 -16.51 9.17 5.33
N LEU A 241 -15.81 9.31 4.20
CA LEU A 241 -16.05 10.38 3.22
C LEU A 241 -17.35 10.22 2.44
N THR A 242 -18.08 9.13 2.59
CA THR A 242 -19.47 9.01 2.11
C THR A 242 -20.46 9.80 2.94
N LEU A 243 -20.07 10.20 4.16
CA LEU A 243 -20.89 10.96 5.10
C LEU A 243 -20.31 12.33 5.43
N LEU A 244 -18.99 12.47 5.36
CA LEU A 244 -18.28 13.70 5.70
C LEU A 244 -17.91 14.48 4.45
N GLU A 245 -17.71 15.78 4.60
CA GLU A 245 -17.28 16.61 3.49
C GLU A 245 -15.91 16.20 2.96
N ALA A 246 -15.79 16.23 1.64
CA ALA A 246 -14.55 15.92 0.95
C ALA A 246 -13.44 16.91 1.34
N PRO A 247 -12.27 16.43 1.84
CA PRO A 247 -11.20 17.33 2.27
C PRO A 247 -10.68 18.27 1.18
N GLY A 248 -10.74 17.85 -0.08
CA GLY A 248 -10.32 18.65 -1.24
C GLY A 248 -11.08 19.98 -1.41
N LYS A 249 -12.29 20.10 -0.81
CA LYS A 249 -13.04 21.38 -0.79
C LYS A 249 -12.36 22.48 0.03
N PHE A 250 -11.46 22.09 0.96
CA PHE A 250 -10.79 22.99 1.89
C PHE A 250 -9.36 23.35 1.49
N ASN A 251 -9.03 23.29 0.22
CA ASN A 251 -7.73 23.65 -0.33
C ASN A 251 -6.52 22.87 0.27
N VAL A 252 -6.74 21.64 0.74
CA VAL A 252 -5.64 20.77 1.20
C VAL A 252 -4.83 20.26 0.00
N ASP A 253 -3.60 19.81 0.23
CA ASP A 253 -2.68 19.44 -0.84
C ASP A 253 -2.64 17.96 -1.14
N ALA A 254 -2.91 17.11 -0.13
CA ALA A 254 -3.09 15.67 -0.31
C ALA A 254 -4.09 15.11 0.68
N VAL A 255 -4.75 14.03 0.28
CA VAL A 255 -5.60 13.19 1.11
C VAL A 255 -5.11 11.75 1.00
N VAL A 256 -4.84 11.13 2.13
CA VAL A 256 -4.33 9.76 2.20
C VAL A 256 -5.13 8.97 3.23
N GLY A 257 -5.08 7.66 3.16
CA GLY A 257 -5.74 6.83 4.17
C GLY A 257 -6.00 5.42 3.70
N THR A 258 -7.02 4.80 4.28
CA THR A 258 -7.38 3.41 3.97
C THR A 258 -8.75 3.31 3.31
N SER A 259 -8.86 2.37 2.37
CA SER A 259 -10.14 1.93 1.80
C SER A 259 -10.58 0.56 2.33
N GLN A 260 -9.94 0.04 3.36
CA GLN A 260 -10.18 -1.31 3.89
C GLN A 260 -11.65 -1.55 4.26
N ARG A 261 -12.33 -0.54 4.80
CA ARG A 261 -13.73 -0.63 5.21
C ARG A 261 -14.74 -0.84 4.08
N PHE A 262 -14.32 -0.72 2.82
CA PHE A 262 -15.14 -1.13 1.67
C PHE A 262 -15.32 -2.66 1.53
N GLY A 263 -14.73 -3.44 2.42
CA GLY A 263 -15.00 -4.87 2.50
C GLY A 263 -13.76 -5.77 2.66
N ILE A 264 -12.57 -5.20 2.81
CA ILE A 264 -11.36 -6.00 3.00
C ILE A 264 -11.30 -6.47 4.46
N PRO A 265 -11.27 -7.79 4.74
CA PRO A 265 -11.21 -8.31 6.10
C PRO A 265 -9.87 -7.99 6.76
N LEU A 266 -9.84 -7.88 8.09
CA LEU A 266 -8.62 -7.60 8.85
C LEU A 266 -7.54 -8.67 8.71
N GLY A 267 -7.90 -9.94 8.48
CA GLY A 267 -7.03 -11.04 8.06
C GLY A 267 -5.73 -11.18 8.87
N TYR A 268 -5.80 -11.08 10.20
CA TYR A 268 -4.64 -11.18 11.10
C TYR A 268 -3.56 -10.10 10.89
N GLY A 269 -3.96 -8.90 10.48
CA GLY A 269 -3.06 -7.77 10.29
C GLY A 269 -2.73 -7.46 8.82
N GLY A 270 -3.42 -8.06 7.92
CA GLY A 270 -3.40 -7.82 6.47
C GLY A 270 -4.52 -8.59 5.80
N PRO A 271 -4.81 -8.33 4.54
CA PRO A 271 -4.30 -7.25 3.69
C PRO A 271 -4.84 -5.87 4.06
N HIS A 272 -4.13 -4.83 3.63
CA HIS A 272 -4.60 -3.45 3.66
C HIS A 272 -4.81 -2.93 2.25
N ALA A 273 -5.49 -1.78 2.13
CA ALA A 273 -5.63 -1.06 0.88
C ALA A 273 -5.63 0.45 1.16
N ALA A 274 -4.51 1.09 0.92
CA ALA A 274 -4.38 2.53 1.07
C ALA A 274 -4.59 3.26 -0.25
N PHE A 275 -4.91 4.52 -0.14
CA PHE A 275 -5.01 5.46 -1.26
C PHE A 275 -4.15 6.70 -1.02
N PHE A 276 -3.83 7.38 -2.10
CA PHE A 276 -3.15 8.66 -2.11
C PHE A 276 -3.77 9.54 -3.19
N ALA A 277 -4.34 10.65 -2.79
CA ALA A 277 -4.92 11.63 -3.70
C ALA A 277 -4.32 13.01 -3.48
N THR A 278 -4.13 13.80 -4.54
CA THR A 278 -3.44 15.09 -4.46
C THR A 278 -3.88 16.07 -5.55
N LYS A 279 -3.40 17.30 -5.46
CA LYS A 279 -3.55 18.32 -6.50
C LYS A 279 -2.78 17.94 -7.77
N GLU A 280 -3.24 18.38 -8.93
CA GLU A 280 -2.65 18.04 -10.21
C GLU A 280 -1.19 18.47 -10.35
N MET A 281 -0.78 19.54 -9.68
CA MET A 281 0.59 20.03 -9.70
C MET A 281 1.62 19.00 -9.24
N TYR A 282 1.21 18.05 -8.37
CA TYR A 282 2.07 16.98 -7.86
C TYR A 282 2.05 15.69 -8.67
N LYS A 283 1.37 15.65 -9.82
CA LYS A 283 1.18 14.44 -10.64
C LYS A 283 2.45 13.66 -10.99
N ARG A 284 3.59 14.33 -11.07
CA ARG A 284 4.90 13.71 -11.35
C ARG A 284 5.64 13.23 -10.11
N ASN A 285 5.16 13.59 -8.94
CA ASN A 285 5.77 13.30 -7.65
C ASN A 285 4.93 12.35 -6.80
N ILE A 286 3.68 12.09 -7.21
CA ILE A 286 2.78 11.19 -6.51
C ILE A 286 3.41 9.78 -6.42
N PRO A 287 3.42 9.15 -5.24
CA PRO A 287 3.89 7.78 -5.08
C PRO A 287 2.90 6.77 -5.67
N GLY A 288 3.40 5.57 -5.92
CA GLY A 288 2.58 4.49 -6.48
C GLY A 288 2.36 4.64 -7.98
N ARG A 289 1.40 3.92 -8.50
CA ARG A 289 1.10 3.83 -9.93
C ARG A 289 -0.17 4.60 -10.28
N ILE A 290 -0.21 5.12 -11.49
CA ILE A 290 -1.38 5.81 -12.05
C ILE A 290 -1.77 5.07 -13.31
N ILE A 291 -3.06 4.79 -13.45
CA ILE A 291 -3.64 4.27 -14.69
C ILE A 291 -4.19 5.45 -15.49
N GLY A 292 -3.85 5.48 -16.76
CA GLY A 292 -4.27 6.54 -17.68
C GLY A 292 -4.97 5.99 -18.92
N ARG A 293 -5.80 6.83 -19.54
CA ARG A 293 -6.44 6.54 -20.82
C ARG A 293 -5.47 6.72 -21.98
N THR A 294 -5.57 5.87 -22.97
CA THR A 294 -4.82 5.91 -24.23
C THR A 294 -5.72 5.36 -25.35
N VAL A 295 -5.17 5.17 -26.51
CA VAL A 295 -5.81 4.45 -27.62
C VAL A 295 -4.90 3.28 -28.04
N ASP A 296 -5.51 2.23 -28.56
CA ASP A 296 -4.79 1.11 -29.20
C ASP A 296 -4.36 1.46 -30.64
N ILE A 297 -3.79 0.50 -31.35
CA ILE A 297 -3.31 0.70 -32.74
C ILE A 297 -4.44 1.01 -33.71
N ASP A 298 -5.65 0.56 -33.41
CA ASP A 298 -6.85 0.77 -34.25
C ASP A 298 -7.63 2.03 -33.85
N GLY A 299 -7.12 2.78 -32.84
CA GLY A 299 -7.75 4.00 -32.33
C GLY A 299 -8.85 3.78 -31.29
N ASN A 300 -9.05 2.55 -30.81
CA ASN A 300 -10.05 2.27 -29.77
C ASN A 300 -9.54 2.71 -28.39
N PRO A 301 -10.43 3.12 -27.46
CA PRO A 301 -10.07 3.45 -26.10
C PRO A 301 -9.36 2.28 -25.39
N ALA A 302 -8.23 2.57 -24.78
CA ALA A 302 -7.45 1.59 -24.01
C ALA A 302 -6.91 2.22 -22.73
N LEU A 303 -6.44 1.39 -21.81
CA LEU A 303 -5.85 1.78 -20.54
C LEU A 303 -4.39 1.32 -20.47
N ARG A 304 -3.56 2.09 -19.78
CA ARG A 304 -2.17 1.74 -19.51
C ARG A 304 -1.68 2.39 -18.23
N MET A 305 -0.56 1.94 -17.70
CA MET A 305 0.13 2.67 -16.64
C MET A 305 0.68 3.99 -17.21
N ALA A 306 0.30 5.11 -16.58
CA ALA A 306 0.69 6.44 -16.98
C ALA A 306 1.91 6.93 -16.17
N LEU A 307 2.66 7.88 -16.75
CA LEU A 307 3.80 8.57 -16.14
C LEU A 307 4.96 7.66 -15.70
N GLN A 308 4.95 6.39 -16.12
CA GLN A 308 5.98 5.43 -15.73
C GLN A 308 6.63 4.80 -16.96
N THR A 309 7.95 4.90 -17.01
CA THR A 309 8.79 4.01 -17.81
C THR A 309 8.91 2.67 -17.07
N ARG A 310 9.24 1.57 -17.75
CA ARG A 310 9.44 0.25 -17.16
C ARG A 310 10.36 0.36 -15.93
N GLU A 311 9.75 0.39 -14.75
CA GLU A 311 10.37 0.86 -13.51
C GLU A 311 11.57 0.06 -13.06
N GLN A 312 11.49 -1.26 -13.20
CA GLN A 312 12.50 -2.18 -12.64
C GLN A 312 13.89 -1.98 -13.25
N HIS A 313 13.96 -1.62 -14.52
CA HIS A 313 15.23 -1.42 -15.23
C HIS A 313 15.74 0.01 -15.19
N ILE A 314 14.86 0.99 -15.00
CA ILE A 314 15.18 2.42 -15.19
C ILE A 314 15.28 3.15 -13.85
N LYS A 315 14.34 2.94 -12.95
CA LYS A 315 14.31 3.64 -11.64
C LYS A 315 15.13 2.95 -10.54
N ARG A 316 15.42 1.66 -10.69
CA ARG A 316 16.20 0.85 -9.72
C ARG A 316 15.73 1.11 -8.27
N GLY A 317 16.61 1.60 -7.39
CA GLY A 317 16.32 1.89 -6.00
C GLY A 317 15.30 3.03 -5.74
N ARG A 318 14.87 3.74 -6.78
CA ARG A 318 13.80 4.76 -6.70
C ARG A 318 12.45 4.22 -7.15
N ALA A 319 12.39 2.96 -7.57
CA ALA A 319 11.13 2.34 -7.95
C ALA A 319 10.25 2.15 -6.72
N THR A 320 8.99 2.57 -6.82
CA THR A 320 7.98 2.36 -5.77
C THR A 320 7.14 1.17 -6.18
N SER A 321 7.26 0.05 -5.46
CA SER A 321 6.52 -1.17 -5.73
C SER A 321 5.22 -1.17 -4.94
N ASN A 322 4.15 -0.65 -5.51
CA ASN A 322 2.87 -0.57 -4.81
C ASN A 322 1.70 -0.73 -5.79
N ILE A 323 1.29 -1.94 -5.94
CA ILE A 323 -0.04 -2.29 -6.44
C ILE A 323 -0.59 -3.47 -5.65
#